data_7a89f09e4bd7db1a3a3b5c2a658fc2a9
#
_entry.id   7a89f09e4bd7db1a3a3b5c2a658fc2a9
#
_cell.length_a   1.000
_cell.length_b   1.000
_cell.length_c   1.000
_cell.angle_alpha   90.00
_cell.angle_beta   90.00
_cell.angle_gamma   90.00
#
_symmetry.space_group_name_H-M   'P 1'
#
loop_
_entity.id
_entity.type
_entity.pdbx_description
1 polymer ?
#
loop_
_entity_poly.entity_id
_entity_poly.type
_entity_poly.pdbx_seq_one_letter_code
_entity_poly.pdbx_strand_id
1 'polypeptide(L)'
;NIVLLSKTNIGKCRISIASDKKKIDFSQKKIFKVATKFQNITENYFQQQNIQIEVIKLNGSIELAVKYGVADFIVDLVQSGQTLKENELYENIIINNNISTVAISSYYAYDLKKELIKRLII
;
A
#
# COMPACT_ATOMS: atom_id res chain seq x y z
N ASN A 1 -18.76 6.13 6.74
CA ASN A 1 -17.62 5.72 6.00
C ASN A 1 -16.39 5.76 6.87
N ILE A 2 -15.63 6.82 6.86
CA ILE A 2 -14.38 6.88 7.65
C ILE A 2 -14.67 6.71 9.13
N VAL A 3 -15.69 7.37 9.63
CA VAL A 3 -16.06 7.31 11.04
C VAL A 3 -16.54 5.92 11.42
N LEU A 4 -17.29 5.28 10.54
CA LEU A 4 -17.79 3.93 10.80
C LEU A 4 -16.65 2.92 10.89
N LEU A 5 -15.66 3.03 10.02
CA LEU A 5 -14.49 2.17 10.06
C LEU A 5 -13.74 2.29 11.38
N SER A 6 -13.57 3.51 11.87
CA SER A 6 -12.87 3.71 13.13
C SER A 6 -13.63 3.15 14.33
N LYS A 7 -14.96 3.10 14.27
CA LYS A 7 -15.76 2.54 15.35
C LYS A 7 -15.76 1.02 15.35
N THR A 8 -15.72 0.40 14.19
CA THR A 8 -15.83 -1.05 14.08
C THR A 8 -14.48 -1.74 14.20
N ASN A 9 -13.40 -1.02 13.93
CA ASN A 9 -12.07 -1.60 13.94
C ASN A 9 -11.16 -0.80 14.86
N ILE A 10 -11.11 -1.21 16.11
CA ILE A 10 -10.34 -0.54 17.14
C ILE A 10 -8.88 -0.99 17.12
N GLY A 11 -8.57 -2.06 16.42
CA GLY A 11 -7.24 -2.61 16.38
C GLY A 11 -6.25 -1.71 15.67
N LYS A 12 -4.99 -1.88 16.01
CA LYS A 12 -3.91 -1.19 15.32
C LYS A 12 -3.69 -1.83 13.96
N CYS A 13 -3.51 -0.99 12.96
CA CYS A 13 -3.17 -1.43 11.63
C CYS A 13 -1.76 -1.00 11.29
N ARG A 14 -1.20 -1.62 10.28
CA ARG A 14 0.11 -1.24 9.76
C ARG A 14 0.05 -1.19 8.26
N ILE A 15 0.90 -0.35 7.67
CA ILE A 15 1.09 -0.31 6.22
C ILE A 15 2.36 -1.06 5.93
N SER A 16 2.28 -2.05 5.05
CA SER A 16 3.40 -2.93 4.78
C SER A 16 3.58 -3.19 3.30
N ILE A 17 4.81 -3.52 2.94
CA ILE A 17 5.16 -4.01 1.61
C ILE A 17 5.02 -5.52 1.64
N ALA A 18 4.30 -6.07 0.68
CA ALA A 18 4.10 -7.51 0.57
C ALA A 18 4.35 -7.99 -0.85
N SER A 19 4.83 -9.21 -0.99
CA SER A 19 5.09 -9.82 -2.28
C SER A 19 4.96 -11.34 -2.18
N ASP A 20 5.13 -12.01 -3.31
CA ASP A 20 5.14 -13.46 -3.35
C ASP A 20 6.50 -14.08 -2.98
N LYS A 21 7.46 -13.25 -2.62
CA LYS A 21 8.79 -13.67 -2.21
C LYS A 21 9.02 -13.40 -0.74
N LYS A 22 9.75 -14.28 -0.07
CA LYS A 22 10.08 -14.08 1.35
C LYS A 22 10.92 -12.84 1.58
N LYS A 23 11.80 -12.52 0.63
CA LYS A 23 12.63 -11.32 0.66
C LYS A 23 12.62 -10.65 -0.70
N ILE A 24 12.55 -9.31 -0.70
CA ILE A 24 12.65 -8.52 -1.92
C ILE A 24 14.08 -8.04 -2.05
N ASP A 25 14.66 -8.27 -3.22
CA ASP A 25 16.01 -7.81 -3.51
C ASP A 25 15.93 -6.45 -4.20
N PHE A 26 16.18 -5.39 -3.47
CA PHE A 26 16.19 -4.03 -3.99
C PHE A 26 17.53 -3.61 -4.59
N SER A 27 18.53 -4.49 -4.54
CA SER A 27 19.84 -4.18 -5.11
C SER A 27 19.83 -4.22 -6.63
N GLN A 28 18.84 -4.86 -7.22
CA GLN A 28 18.66 -4.85 -8.67
C GLN A 28 18.30 -3.44 -9.13
N LYS A 29 19.07 -2.93 -10.08
CA LYS A 29 18.82 -1.59 -10.63
C LYS A 29 17.69 -1.67 -11.64
N LYS A 30 16.47 -1.61 -11.17
CA LYS A 30 15.29 -1.58 -12.04
C LYS A 30 14.21 -0.71 -11.39
N ILE A 31 13.22 -0.35 -12.18
CA ILE A 31 12.05 0.35 -11.67
C ILE A 31 11.05 -0.71 -11.23
N PHE A 32 10.74 -0.74 -9.94
CA PHE A 32 9.78 -1.69 -9.39
C PHE A 32 8.36 -1.19 -9.58
N LYS A 33 7.45 -2.10 -9.94
CA LYS A 33 6.03 -1.78 -10.05
C LYS A 33 5.35 -2.11 -8.73
N VAL A 34 4.66 -1.13 -8.18
CA VAL A 34 4.02 -1.23 -6.86
C VAL A 34 2.54 -0.95 -7.00
N ALA A 35 1.70 -1.90 -6.65
CA ALA A 35 0.26 -1.70 -6.63
C ALA A 35 -0.17 -1.25 -5.23
N THR A 36 -0.92 -0.17 -5.15
CA THR A 36 -1.33 0.38 -3.86
C THR A 36 -2.50 1.34 -4.01
N LYS A 37 -3.23 1.50 -2.90
CA LYS A 37 -4.21 2.59 -2.74
C LYS A 37 -3.57 3.83 -2.11
N PHE A 38 -2.35 3.70 -1.57
CA PHE A 38 -1.72 4.73 -0.75
C PHE A 38 -0.51 5.30 -1.48
N GLN A 39 -0.79 6.06 -2.55
CA GLN A 39 0.26 6.54 -3.44
C GLN A 39 1.29 7.42 -2.73
N ASN A 40 0.82 8.41 -1.94
CA ASN A 40 1.73 9.36 -1.31
C ASN A 40 2.64 8.70 -0.29
N ILE A 41 2.07 7.83 0.55
CA ILE A 41 2.85 7.10 1.56
C ILE A 41 3.90 6.23 0.88
N THR A 42 3.49 5.55 -0.18
CA THR A 42 4.35 4.63 -0.93
C THR A 42 5.49 5.39 -1.60
N GLU A 43 5.18 6.46 -2.31
CA GLU A 43 6.19 7.25 -3.00
C GLU A 43 7.20 7.86 -2.02
N ASN A 44 6.71 8.40 -0.90
CA ASN A 44 7.59 8.99 0.12
C ASN A 44 8.54 7.95 0.69
N TYR A 45 8.04 6.77 1.01
CA TYR A 45 8.87 5.72 1.57
C TYR A 45 9.99 5.32 0.61
N PHE A 46 9.66 5.03 -0.63
CA PHE A 46 10.64 4.56 -1.60
C PHE A 46 11.61 5.65 -2.01
N GLN A 47 11.16 6.90 -2.04
CA GLN A 47 12.04 8.03 -2.28
C GLN A 47 13.11 8.15 -1.20
N GLN A 48 12.74 7.97 0.05
CA GLN A 48 13.69 7.99 1.17
C GLN A 48 14.69 6.84 1.10
N GLN A 49 14.29 5.73 0.51
CA GLN A 49 15.15 4.55 0.36
C GLN A 49 15.96 4.58 -0.95
N ASN A 50 15.82 5.62 -1.76
CA ASN A 50 16.46 5.74 -3.05
C ASN A 50 16.13 4.58 -4.01
N ILE A 51 14.89 4.12 -3.94
CA ILE A 51 14.39 3.06 -4.81
C ILE A 51 13.39 3.67 -5.79
N GLN A 52 13.60 3.43 -7.07
CA GLN A 52 12.70 3.92 -8.12
C GLN A 52 11.52 2.98 -8.27
N ILE A 53 10.33 3.54 -8.27
CA ILE A 53 9.10 2.77 -8.41
C ILE A 53 8.17 3.40 -9.45
N GLU A 54 7.29 2.57 -9.98
CA GLU A 54 6.14 2.97 -10.76
C GLU A 54 4.90 2.54 -9.97
N VAL A 55 4.10 3.50 -9.56
CA VAL A 55 2.90 3.21 -8.78
C VAL A 55 1.76 2.85 -9.71
N ILE A 56 1.13 1.72 -9.43
CA ILE A 56 -0.08 1.29 -10.10
C ILE A 56 -1.21 1.44 -9.10
N LYS A 57 -2.06 2.42 -9.33
CA LYS A 57 -3.15 2.72 -8.40
C LYS A 57 -4.34 1.84 -8.72
N LEU A 58 -4.72 1.01 -7.76
CA LEU A 58 -5.87 0.12 -7.86
C LEU A 58 -6.86 0.43 -6.76
N ASN A 59 -8.14 0.29 -7.05
CA ASN A 59 -9.20 0.55 -6.08
C ASN A 59 -9.64 -0.69 -5.31
N GLY A 60 -9.19 -1.85 -5.69
CA GLY A 60 -9.49 -3.09 -5.01
C GLY A 60 -8.69 -4.24 -5.58
N SER A 61 -8.75 -5.39 -4.92
CA SER A 61 -8.06 -6.60 -5.35
C SER A 61 -6.56 -6.40 -5.53
N ILE A 62 -5.96 -5.59 -4.68
CA ILE A 62 -4.55 -5.21 -4.78
C ILE A 62 -3.65 -6.45 -4.65
N GLU A 63 -4.03 -7.38 -3.77
CA GLU A 63 -3.30 -8.61 -3.55
C GLU A 63 -3.18 -9.48 -4.80
N LEU A 64 -4.08 -9.31 -5.76
CA LEU A 64 -4.02 -10.06 -7.02
C LEU A 64 -3.01 -9.49 -8.01
N ALA A 65 -2.56 -8.27 -7.81
CA ALA A 65 -1.65 -7.63 -8.74
C ALA A 65 -0.31 -8.38 -8.85
N VAL A 66 0.18 -8.91 -7.75
CA VAL A 66 1.41 -9.70 -7.77
C VAL A 66 1.18 -11.04 -8.44
N LYS A 67 0.05 -11.69 -8.11
CA LYS A 67 -0.27 -13.01 -8.65
C LYS A 67 -0.33 -13.00 -10.17
N TYR A 68 -0.89 -11.95 -10.74
CA TYR A 68 -1.06 -11.85 -12.19
C TYR A 68 0.06 -11.09 -12.89
N GLY A 69 1.14 -10.80 -12.18
CA GLY A 69 2.31 -10.18 -12.77
C GLY A 69 2.13 -8.70 -13.13
N VAL A 70 1.11 -8.06 -12.59
CA VAL A 70 0.87 -6.63 -12.82
C VAL A 70 1.86 -5.79 -12.02
N ALA A 71 2.23 -6.24 -10.84
CA ALA A 71 3.15 -5.53 -9.96
C ALA A 71 4.18 -6.48 -9.37
N ASP A 72 5.32 -5.93 -8.99
CA ASP A 72 6.38 -6.70 -8.31
C ASP A 72 6.01 -6.93 -6.85
N PHE A 73 5.41 -5.93 -6.21
CA PHE A 73 4.92 -6.03 -4.84
C PHE A 73 3.79 -5.04 -4.62
N ILE A 74 3.16 -5.15 -3.48
CA ILE A 74 2.06 -4.28 -3.09
C ILE A 74 2.41 -3.54 -1.80
N VAL A 75 1.75 -2.39 -1.61
CA VAL A 75 1.75 -1.68 -0.34
C VAL A 75 0.31 -1.57 0.10
N ASP A 76 -0.01 -2.17 1.22
CA ASP A 76 -1.39 -2.25 1.67
C ASP A 76 -1.47 -2.21 3.18
N LEU A 77 -2.69 -2.00 3.65
CA LEU A 77 -3.02 -2.01 5.06
C LEU A 77 -3.09 -3.47 5.54
N VAL A 78 -2.39 -3.76 6.61
CA VAL A 78 -2.36 -5.09 7.18
C VAL A 78 -2.80 -5.00 8.64
N GLN A 79 -3.77 -5.82 9.01
CA GLN A 79 -4.23 -5.90 10.37
C GLN A 79 -3.74 -7.17 11.06
N SER A 80 -4.07 -8.32 10.51
CA SER A 80 -3.66 -9.61 11.07
C SER A 80 -2.70 -10.38 10.16
N GLY A 81 -2.64 -9.99 8.89
CA GLY A 81 -1.87 -10.74 7.89
C GLY A 81 -2.63 -11.90 7.27
N GLN A 82 -3.88 -12.12 7.67
CA GLN A 82 -4.65 -13.26 7.18
C GLN A 82 -4.91 -13.16 5.67
N THR A 83 -5.27 -11.98 5.17
CA THR A 83 -5.53 -11.79 3.74
C THR A 83 -4.28 -12.05 2.91
N LEU A 84 -3.12 -11.60 3.39
CA LEU A 84 -1.86 -11.86 2.70
C LEU A 84 -1.59 -13.36 2.63
N LYS A 85 -1.78 -14.05 3.73
CA LYS A 85 -1.56 -15.48 3.83
C LYS A 85 -2.47 -16.26 2.88
N GLU A 86 -3.74 -15.87 2.82
CA GLU A 86 -4.71 -16.51 1.94
C GLU A 86 -4.37 -16.33 0.47
N ASN A 87 -3.65 -15.26 0.12
CA ASN A 87 -3.21 -15.00 -1.23
C ASN A 87 -1.75 -15.38 -1.49
N GLU A 88 -1.18 -16.16 -0.58
CA GLU A 88 0.20 -16.65 -0.69
C GLU A 88 1.23 -15.53 -0.79
N LEU A 89 0.99 -14.45 -0.06
CA LEU A 89 1.90 -13.32 -0.01
C LEU A 89 2.61 -13.27 1.34
N TYR A 90 3.82 -12.71 1.32
CA TYR A 90 4.63 -12.48 2.50
C TYR A 90 4.67 -11.00 2.82
N GLU A 91 4.54 -10.68 4.09
CA GLU A 91 4.71 -9.31 4.56
C GLU A 91 6.21 -9.04 4.70
N ASN A 92 6.78 -8.33 3.73
CA ASN A 92 8.23 -8.18 3.63
C ASN A 92 8.78 -7.07 4.54
N ILE A 93 8.13 -5.90 4.54
CA ILE A 93 8.62 -4.73 5.27
C ILE A 93 7.42 -3.99 5.82
N ILE A 94 7.52 -3.57 7.08
CA ILE A 94 6.51 -2.72 7.70
C ILE A 94 6.94 -1.27 7.53
N ILE A 95 6.16 -0.49 6.78
CA ILE A 95 6.46 0.92 6.55
C ILE A 95 6.07 1.75 7.77
N ASN A 96 4.89 1.51 8.30
CA ASN A 96 4.40 2.22 9.48
C ASN A 96 3.58 1.27 10.33
N ASN A 97 3.97 1.14 11.60
CA ASN A 97 3.44 0.13 12.51
C ASN A 97 2.41 0.67 13.52
N ASN A 98 2.26 1.98 13.63
CA ASN A 98 1.43 2.56 14.69
C ASN A 98 0.33 3.46 14.12
N ILE A 99 -0.42 2.94 13.15
CA ILE A 99 -1.47 3.70 12.50
C ILE A 99 -2.82 3.21 12.98
N SER A 100 -3.64 4.15 13.46
CA SER A 100 -5.02 3.85 13.78
C SER A 100 -5.85 3.82 12.50
N THR A 101 -7.01 3.18 12.56
CA THR A 101 -7.94 3.16 11.43
C THR A 101 -8.30 4.57 10.98
N VAL A 102 -8.44 5.49 11.93
CA VAL A 102 -8.76 6.90 11.60
C VAL A 102 -7.63 7.53 10.79
N ALA A 103 -6.39 7.32 11.20
CA ALA A 103 -5.24 7.88 10.48
C ALA A 103 -5.14 7.33 9.06
N ILE A 104 -5.34 6.03 8.87
CA ILE A 104 -5.33 5.41 7.56
C ILE A 104 -6.43 5.99 6.67
N SER A 105 -7.63 6.14 7.21
CA SER A 105 -8.75 6.72 6.46
C SER A 105 -8.44 8.15 6.03
N SER A 106 -7.78 8.92 6.88
CA SER A 106 -7.38 10.29 6.54
C SER A 106 -6.37 10.33 5.41
N TYR A 107 -5.38 9.44 5.41
CA TYR A 107 -4.41 9.35 4.33
C TYR A 107 -5.09 8.98 3.01
N TYR A 108 -6.00 8.02 3.04
CA TYR A 108 -6.72 7.62 1.85
C TYR A 108 -7.57 8.77 1.29
N ALA A 109 -8.28 9.47 2.16
CA ALA A 109 -9.09 10.61 1.76
C ALA A 109 -8.23 11.72 1.17
N TYR A 110 -7.06 11.95 1.72
CA TYR A 110 -6.12 12.94 1.21
C TYR A 110 -5.67 12.59 -0.22
N ASP A 111 -5.28 11.35 -0.45
CA ASP A 111 -4.87 10.91 -1.77
C ASP A 111 -5.99 11.06 -2.81
N LEU A 112 -7.20 10.68 -2.43
CA LEU A 112 -8.36 10.79 -3.30
C LEU A 112 -8.65 12.26 -3.64
N LYS A 113 -8.61 13.13 -2.65
CA LYS A 113 -8.84 14.56 -2.85
C LYS A 113 -7.80 15.18 -3.78
N LYS A 114 -6.54 14.77 -3.62
CA LYS A 114 -5.45 15.25 -4.47
C LYS A 114 -5.67 14.86 -5.93
N GLU A 115 -6.12 13.64 -6.17
CA GLU A 115 -6.46 13.18 -7.52
C GLU A 115 -7.60 14.00 -8.13
N LEU A 116 -8.63 14.25 -7.36
CA LEU A 116 -9.76 15.06 -7.82
C LEU A 116 -9.34 16.48 -8.18
N ILE A 117 -8.48 17.08 -7.38
CA ILE A 117 -7.97 18.44 -7.64
C ILE A 117 -7.17 18.45 -8.94
N LYS A 118 -6.33 17.47 -9.18
CA LYS A 118 -5.57 17.38 -10.43
C LYS A 118 -6.49 17.32 -11.65
N ARG A 119 -7.58 16.55 -11.55
CA ARG A 119 -8.55 16.45 -12.64
C ARG A 119 -9.29 17.75 -12.90
N LEU A 120 -9.53 18.54 -11.86
CA LEU A 120 -10.24 19.81 -12.00
C LEU A 120 -9.36 20.91 -12.61
N ILE A 121 -8.05 20.84 -12.40
CA ILE A 121 -7.12 21.85 -12.89
C ILE A 121 -6.80 21.64 -14.38
N ILE A 122 -6.88 20.43 -14.84
CA ILE A 122 -6.65 20.10 -16.25
C ILE A 122 -7.90 20.36 -17.05
#